data_eb55765426d8ea04cc7b046171cb7e03
#
_entry.id   eb55765426d8ea04cc7b046171cb7e03
#
_cell.length_a   1.000
_cell.length_b   1.000
_cell.length_c   1.000
_cell.angle_alpha   90.00
_cell.angle_beta   90.00
_cell.angle_gamma   90.00
#
_symmetry.space_group_name_H-M   'P 1'
#
loop_
_entity.id
_entity.type
_entity.pdbx_description
1 polymer ?
#
loop_
_entity_poly.entity_id
_entity_poly.type
_entity_poly.pdbx_seq_one_letter_code
_entity_poly.pdbx_strand_id
1 'polypeptide(L)'
;MIMNQVETRPRWFIRLLAPLYQHRGRHSVIHRSVRMDTPPYRKFLLGDYSVIESFACVNNAVGDVIIGDHTRVGLHNTIIGPVTIGSHVNLAQGITVTALNHNFEDSGKRIDEQGVSTTPVVIGDDIWIGANAVILPGVTIGNHSVVAAGAVVTKDVPPHSLVAGVPAKIIKQI
;
A
#
# COMPACT_ATOMS: atom_id res chain seq x y z
N MET A 1 7.51 22.41 2.19
CA MET A 1 6.32 22.62 1.35
C MET A 1 5.12 22.56 2.27
N ILE A 2 4.51 23.71 2.54
CA ILE A 2 3.33 23.79 3.42
C ILE A 2 2.24 22.95 2.75
N MET A 3 1.74 21.94 3.43
CA MET A 3 0.62 21.10 2.95
C MET A 3 -0.70 21.87 2.96
N ASN A 4 -0.75 23.00 2.24
CA ASN A 4 -2.01 23.65 1.95
C ASN A 4 -2.72 22.82 0.88
N GLN A 5 -3.65 21.95 1.32
CA GLN A 5 -4.64 21.25 0.49
C GLN A 5 -4.06 20.62 -0.80
N VAL A 6 -3.09 19.72 -0.66
CA VAL A 6 -2.65 18.92 -1.82
C VAL A 6 -3.77 17.93 -2.14
N GLU A 7 -4.56 18.28 -3.13
CA GLU A 7 -5.50 17.34 -3.72
C GLU A 7 -4.70 16.24 -4.44
N THR A 8 -4.59 15.08 -3.81
CA THR A 8 -3.84 13.94 -4.36
C THR A 8 -4.56 13.30 -5.54
N ARG A 9 -5.88 13.50 -5.63
CA ARG A 9 -6.70 12.94 -6.70
C ARG A 9 -6.51 13.73 -7.99
N PRO A 10 -6.06 13.08 -9.07
CA PRO A 10 -5.91 13.76 -10.36
C PRO A 10 -7.24 14.36 -10.85
N ARG A 11 -7.17 15.53 -11.48
CA ARG A 11 -8.34 16.18 -12.09
C ARG A 11 -9.02 15.22 -13.08
N TRP A 12 -10.32 15.38 -13.29
CA TRP A 12 -11.14 14.45 -14.08
C TRP A 12 -10.58 14.19 -15.49
N PHE A 13 -10.04 15.21 -16.18
CA PHE A 13 -9.48 15.06 -17.52
C PHE A 13 -8.16 14.25 -17.53
N ILE A 14 -7.33 14.35 -16.48
CA ILE A 14 -6.13 13.51 -16.32
C ILE A 14 -6.56 12.05 -16.11
N ARG A 15 -7.64 11.83 -15.36
CA ARG A 15 -8.19 10.48 -15.11
C ARG A 15 -8.72 9.81 -16.37
N LEU A 16 -9.20 10.58 -17.35
CA LEU A 16 -9.57 10.03 -18.67
C LEU A 16 -8.37 9.47 -19.43
N LEU A 17 -7.17 10.01 -19.17
CA LEU A 17 -5.91 9.55 -19.76
C LEU A 17 -5.26 8.40 -18.97
N ALA A 18 -5.89 7.90 -17.90
CA ALA A 18 -5.36 6.83 -17.06
C ALA A 18 -4.88 5.60 -17.85
N PRO A 19 -5.57 5.12 -18.90
CA PRO A 19 -5.07 4.00 -19.69
C PRO A 19 -3.72 4.23 -20.37
N LEU A 20 -3.26 5.47 -20.52
CA LEU A 20 -1.99 5.80 -21.15
C LEU A 20 -0.79 5.75 -20.19
N TYR A 21 -1.03 5.87 -18.88
CA TYR A 21 0.04 5.93 -17.88
C TYR A 21 -0.09 4.94 -16.72
N GLN A 22 -1.26 4.31 -16.55
CA GLN A 22 -1.43 3.20 -15.62
C GLN A 22 -1.15 1.89 -16.35
N HIS A 23 -0.15 1.15 -15.88
CA HIS A 23 0.14 -0.16 -16.45
C HIS A 23 -0.72 -1.23 -15.78
N ARG A 24 -1.53 -1.90 -16.60
CA ARG A 24 -2.46 -2.94 -16.14
C ARG A 24 -2.18 -4.21 -16.90
N GLY A 25 -1.92 -5.27 -16.17
CA GLY A 25 -1.69 -6.61 -16.70
C GLY A 25 -2.97 -7.23 -17.30
N ARG A 26 -2.80 -8.34 -18.01
CA ARG A 26 -3.89 -9.10 -18.63
C ARG A 26 -4.85 -9.61 -17.56
N HIS A 27 -6.15 -9.55 -17.84
CA HIS A 27 -7.22 -10.01 -16.94
C HIS A 27 -7.18 -9.35 -15.55
N SER A 28 -6.44 -8.24 -15.39
CA SER A 28 -6.47 -7.48 -14.15
C SER A 28 -7.77 -6.69 -14.02
N VAL A 29 -8.27 -6.55 -12.78
CA VAL A 29 -9.54 -5.88 -12.49
C VAL A 29 -9.34 -4.80 -11.44
N ILE A 30 -9.82 -3.60 -11.73
CA ILE A 30 -9.98 -2.53 -10.73
C ILE A 30 -11.47 -2.21 -10.67
N HIS A 31 -12.10 -2.44 -9.52
CA HIS A 31 -13.52 -2.16 -9.34
C HIS A 31 -13.82 -0.66 -9.46
N ARG A 32 -15.02 -0.31 -9.94
CA ARG A 32 -15.39 1.10 -10.24
C ARG A 32 -15.38 2.03 -9.03
N SER A 33 -15.60 1.49 -7.84
CA SER A 33 -15.63 2.23 -6.58
C SER A 33 -14.24 2.43 -5.95
N VAL A 34 -13.17 1.91 -6.57
CA VAL A 34 -11.80 2.13 -6.10
C VAL A 34 -11.42 3.59 -6.31
N ARG A 35 -10.89 4.21 -5.25
CA ARG A 35 -10.32 5.54 -5.35
C ARG A 35 -8.88 5.44 -5.85
N MET A 36 -8.65 5.93 -7.06
CA MET A 36 -7.32 5.96 -7.70
C MET A 36 -6.77 7.39 -7.64
N ASP A 37 -5.90 7.66 -6.67
CA ASP A 37 -5.13 8.89 -6.55
C ASP A 37 -3.74 8.65 -7.16
N THR A 38 -3.74 8.39 -8.48
CA THR A 38 -2.56 7.94 -9.22
C THR A 38 -2.19 8.94 -10.32
N PRO A 39 -1.51 10.03 -9.96
CA PRO A 39 -1.02 11.00 -10.93
C PRO A 39 0.06 10.40 -11.85
N PRO A 40 0.22 10.92 -13.10
CA PRO A 40 1.06 10.32 -14.13
C PRO A 40 2.57 10.44 -13.89
N TYR A 41 3.02 11.28 -12.98
CA TYR A 41 4.44 11.49 -12.67
C TYR A 41 5.04 10.41 -11.77
N ARG A 42 4.23 9.43 -11.33
CA ARG A 42 4.65 8.26 -10.55
C ARG A 42 4.08 7.00 -11.17
N LYS A 43 4.81 5.91 -11.03
CA LYS A 43 4.39 4.61 -11.55
C LYS A 43 3.21 4.05 -10.77
N PHE A 44 2.23 3.53 -11.51
CA PHE A 44 1.26 2.57 -11.01
C PHE A 44 1.28 1.35 -11.92
N LEU A 45 1.49 0.18 -11.32
CA LEU A 45 1.45 -1.10 -12.03
C LEU A 45 0.58 -2.09 -11.27
N LEU A 46 -0.31 -2.75 -11.98
CA LEU A 46 -1.11 -3.88 -11.51
C LEU A 46 -0.82 -5.07 -12.43
N GLY A 47 -0.32 -6.15 -11.87
CA GLY A 47 0.08 -7.35 -12.59
C GLY A 47 -1.06 -8.15 -13.21
N ASP A 48 -0.71 -9.21 -13.94
CA ASP A 48 -1.64 -10.12 -14.59
C ASP A 48 -2.55 -10.81 -13.55
N TYR A 49 -3.85 -10.98 -13.87
CA TYR A 49 -4.84 -11.66 -13.03
C TYR A 49 -5.00 -11.07 -11.61
N SER A 50 -4.56 -9.86 -11.39
CA SER A 50 -4.66 -9.19 -10.09
C SER A 50 -5.91 -8.34 -9.98
N VAL A 51 -6.44 -8.20 -8.77
CA VAL A 51 -7.69 -7.48 -8.54
C VAL A 51 -7.56 -6.47 -7.40
N ILE A 52 -8.14 -5.28 -7.61
CA ILE A 52 -8.38 -4.29 -6.56
C ILE A 52 -9.87 -4.16 -6.37
N GLU A 53 -10.34 -4.55 -5.17
CA GLU A 53 -11.75 -4.61 -4.84
C GLU A 53 -12.33 -3.25 -4.46
N SER A 54 -13.66 -3.24 -4.37
CA SER A 54 -14.46 -2.04 -4.11
C SER A 54 -14.02 -1.26 -2.87
N PHE A 55 -14.11 0.06 -2.97
CA PHE A 55 -13.83 1.01 -1.90
C PHE A 55 -12.37 1.04 -1.40
N ALA A 56 -11.47 0.31 -2.07
CA ALA A 56 -10.05 0.49 -1.81
C ALA A 56 -9.57 1.87 -2.27
N CYS A 57 -8.49 2.35 -1.67
CA CYS A 57 -7.80 3.59 -2.04
C CYS A 57 -6.36 3.27 -2.40
N VAL A 58 -5.94 3.67 -3.60
CA VAL A 58 -4.54 3.55 -4.04
C VAL A 58 -4.01 4.94 -4.35
N ASN A 59 -2.95 5.33 -3.67
CA ASN A 59 -2.33 6.64 -3.79
C ASN A 59 -0.82 6.48 -4.07
N ASN A 60 -0.39 6.90 -5.26
CA ASN A 60 1.03 6.92 -5.64
C ASN A 60 1.61 8.36 -5.69
N ALA A 61 0.91 9.37 -5.18
CA ALA A 61 1.35 10.76 -5.30
C ALA A 61 2.71 11.04 -4.63
N VAL A 62 3.04 10.26 -3.59
CA VAL A 62 4.30 10.40 -2.84
C VAL A 62 5.34 9.32 -3.17
N GLY A 63 4.98 8.32 -4.00
CA GLY A 63 5.88 7.26 -4.44
C GLY A 63 5.15 6.18 -5.23
N ASP A 64 5.89 5.42 -6.00
CA ASP A 64 5.35 4.39 -6.90
C ASP A 64 4.54 3.33 -6.15
N VAL A 65 3.49 2.78 -6.79
CA VAL A 65 2.76 1.62 -6.31
C VAL A 65 2.83 0.54 -7.37
N ILE A 66 3.45 -0.58 -7.00
CA ILE A 66 3.66 -1.74 -7.88
C ILE A 66 3.01 -2.94 -7.22
N ILE A 67 2.12 -3.62 -7.92
CA ILE A 67 1.42 -4.83 -7.48
C ILE A 67 1.69 -5.93 -8.50
N GLY A 68 2.20 -7.06 -8.05
CA GLY A 68 2.54 -8.20 -8.87
C GLY A 68 1.32 -8.98 -9.38
N ASP A 69 1.58 -10.15 -9.94
CA ASP A 69 0.58 -11.01 -10.58
C ASP A 69 -0.23 -11.82 -9.56
N HIS A 70 -1.46 -12.22 -9.93
CA HIS A 70 -2.31 -13.06 -9.09
C HIS A 70 -2.51 -12.52 -7.67
N THR A 71 -2.44 -11.20 -7.50
CA THR A 71 -2.53 -10.53 -6.20
C THR A 71 -3.90 -9.90 -6.03
N ARG A 72 -4.47 -10.09 -4.84
CA ARG A 72 -5.77 -9.55 -4.46
C ARG A 72 -5.63 -8.49 -3.40
N VAL A 73 -6.09 -7.28 -3.72
CA VAL A 73 -6.28 -6.18 -2.77
C VAL A 73 -7.77 -6.14 -2.40
N GLY A 74 -8.09 -6.58 -1.19
CA GLY A 74 -9.47 -6.72 -0.71
C GLY A 74 -10.19 -5.40 -0.50
N LEU A 75 -11.44 -5.49 -0.07
CA LEU A 75 -12.35 -4.36 0.17
C LEU A 75 -11.76 -3.36 1.17
N HIS A 76 -11.96 -2.06 0.91
CA HIS A 76 -11.59 -0.96 1.83
C HIS A 76 -10.10 -0.88 2.19
N ASN A 77 -9.22 -1.51 1.43
CA ASN A 77 -7.78 -1.39 1.67
C ASN A 77 -7.27 0.00 1.27
N THR A 78 -6.30 0.49 2.01
CA THR A 78 -5.60 1.76 1.70
C THR A 78 -4.13 1.47 1.43
N ILE A 79 -3.65 1.85 0.24
CA ILE A 79 -2.24 1.71 -0.16
C ILE A 79 -1.69 3.09 -0.50
N ILE A 80 -0.67 3.54 0.24
CA ILE A 80 0.01 4.83 0.05
C ILE A 80 1.48 4.57 -0.23
N GLY A 81 1.91 4.84 -1.47
CA GLY A 81 3.28 4.61 -1.94
C GLY A 81 4.37 5.44 -1.26
N PRO A 82 5.64 5.05 -1.45
CA PRO A 82 6.12 3.96 -2.31
C PRO A 82 5.90 2.56 -1.72
N VAL A 83 5.16 1.72 -2.44
CA VAL A 83 4.81 0.36 -2.01
C VAL A 83 5.03 -0.62 -3.16
N THR A 84 5.74 -1.71 -2.88
CA THR A 84 5.84 -2.86 -3.78
C THR A 84 5.17 -4.07 -3.12
N ILE A 85 4.22 -4.68 -3.82
CA ILE A 85 3.54 -5.92 -3.43
C ILE A 85 3.88 -6.96 -4.50
N GLY A 86 4.37 -8.10 -4.09
CA GLY A 86 4.73 -9.21 -4.97
C GLY A 86 3.52 -9.92 -5.57
N SER A 87 3.78 -11.11 -6.09
CA SER A 87 2.78 -11.98 -6.71
C SER A 87 2.18 -12.96 -5.70
N HIS A 88 0.96 -13.44 -6.01
CA HIS A 88 0.24 -14.40 -5.16
C HIS A 88 -0.03 -13.87 -3.73
N VAL A 89 -0.16 -12.56 -3.58
CA VAL A 89 -0.46 -11.92 -2.29
C VAL A 89 -1.96 -11.75 -2.11
N ASN A 90 -2.46 -12.16 -0.96
CA ASN A 90 -3.86 -11.99 -0.59
C ASN A 90 -3.98 -11.00 0.58
N LEU A 91 -4.39 -9.78 0.29
CA LEU A 91 -4.74 -8.79 1.30
C LEU A 91 -6.24 -8.88 1.58
N ALA A 92 -6.61 -9.23 2.81
CA ALA A 92 -8.00 -9.24 3.25
C ALA A 92 -8.59 -7.82 3.30
N GLN A 93 -9.65 -7.58 4.03
CA GLN A 93 -10.37 -6.31 4.05
C GLN A 93 -9.76 -5.32 5.05
N GLY A 94 -9.88 -4.01 4.76
CA GLY A 94 -9.58 -2.93 5.70
C GLY A 94 -8.11 -2.77 6.07
N ILE A 95 -7.20 -3.32 5.28
CA ILE A 95 -5.77 -3.24 5.54
C ILE A 95 -5.27 -1.84 5.15
N THR A 96 -4.34 -1.32 5.95
CA THR A 96 -3.59 -0.10 5.62
C THR A 96 -2.13 -0.45 5.38
N VAL A 97 -1.63 -0.16 4.18
CA VAL A 97 -0.20 -0.18 3.84
C VAL A 97 0.22 1.25 3.54
N THR A 98 1.05 1.83 4.38
CA THR A 98 1.50 3.21 4.20
C THR A 98 3.01 3.30 4.24
N ALA A 99 3.58 4.01 3.27
CA ALA A 99 4.99 4.34 3.24
C ALA A 99 5.25 5.80 3.68
N LEU A 100 4.21 6.53 4.09
CA LEU A 100 4.26 7.95 4.42
C LEU A 100 4.17 8.17 5.92
N ASN A 101 5.04 9.06 6.42
CA ASN A 101 4.96 9.66 7.77
C ASN A 101 4.88 11.19 7.67
N HIS A 102 4.19 11.81 8.61
CA HIS A 102 4.36 13.23 8.89
C HIS A 102 5.59 13.43 9.78
N ASN A 103 6.42 14.44 9.45
CA ASN A 103 7.53 14.82 10.31
C ASN A 103 6.97 15.59 11.51
N PHE A 104 7.49 15.31 12.72
CA PHE A 104 6.94 15.87 13.96
C PHE A 104 8.02 16.17 15.03
N GLU A 105 9.29 16.02 14.69
CA GLU A 105 10.38 16.08 15.67
C GLU A 105 10.77 17.51 16.06
N ASP A 106 10.46 18.50 15.24
CA ASP A 106 10.73 19.91 15.53
C ASP A 106 9.61 20.49 16.42
N SER A 107 9.85 20.52 17.73
CA SER A 107 8.91 21.06 18.73
C SER A 107 8.61 22.56 18.57
N GLY A 108 9.40 23.29 17.78
CA GLY A 108 9.20 24.71 17.50
C GLY A 108 8.24 24.98 16.35
N LYS A 109 7.76 23.93 15.67
CA LYS A 109 6.84 24.03 14.53
C LYS A 109 5.61 23.14 14.70
N ARG A 110 4.50 23.55 14.13
CA ARG A 110 3.33 22.70 14.04
C ARG A 110 3.64 21.48 13.12
N ILE A 111 3.02 20.34 13.38
CA ILE A 111 3.24 19.10 12.60
C ILE A 111 2.92 19.32 11.10
N ASP A 112 1.87 20.07 10.77
CA ASP A 112 1.47 20.35 9.40
C ASP A 112 2.46 21.24 8.62
N GLU A 113 3.39 21.91 9.33
CA GLU A 113 4.44 22.74 8.75
C GLU A 113 5.76 21.98 8.52
N GLN A 114 5.91 20.79 9.11
CA GLN A 114 7.16 20.01 9.03
C GLN A 114 7.26 19.11 7.79
N GLY A 115 6.18 19.01 7.01
CA GLY A 115 6.15 18.20 5.80
C GLY A 115 6.01 16.70 6.08
N VAL A 116 6.40 15.90 5.08
CA VAL A 116 6.27 14.44 5.11
C VAL A 116 7.55 13.77 4.66
N SER A 117 7.78 12.56 5.15
CA SER A 117 8.83 11.67 4.69
C SER A 117 8.24 10.34 4.23
N THR A 118 8.95 9.61 3.37
CA THR A 118 8.52 8.30 2.91
C THR A 118 9.64 7.30 3.05
N THR A 119 9.30 6.09 3.51
CA THR A 119 10.21 4.94 3.52
C THR A 119 9.48 3.76 2.86
N PRO A 120 10.06 3.18 1.77
CA PRO A 120 9.39 2.15 1.00
C PRO A 120 8.92 0.97 1.83
N VAL A 121 7.72 0.47 1.53
CA VAL A 121 7.21 -0.80 2.04
C VAL A 121 7.34 -1.85 0.96
N VAL A 122 7.87 -3.02 1.33
CA VAL A 122 8.02 -4.16 0.42
C VAL A 122 7.29 -5.37 1.00
N ILE A 123 6.33 -5.90 0.26
CA ILE A 123 5.63 -7.14 0.55
C ILE A 123 6.06 -8.15 -0.52
N GLY A 124 6.68 -9.24 -0.12
CA GLY A 124 7.18 -10.28 -1.02
C GLY A 124 6.07 -11.09 -1.67
N ASP A 125 6.41 -12.28 -2.14
CA ASP A 125 5.48 -13.18 -2.82
C ASP A 125 4.83 -14.16 -1.85
N ASP A 126 3.64 -14.71 -2.24
CA ASP A 126 2.93 -15.76 -1.52
C ASP A 126 2.66 -15.38 -0.06
N ILE A 127 2.00 -14.25 0.14
CA ILE A 127 1.74 -13.68 1.47
C ILE A 127 0.23 -13.55 1.70
N TRP A 128 -0.20 -13.90 2.91
CA TRP A 128 -1.54 -13.59 3.37
C TRP A 128 -1.51 -12.54 4.48
N ILE A 129 -2.21 -11.43 4.27
CA ILE A 129 -2.40 -10.38 5.28
C ILE A 129 -3.86 -10.39 5.71
N GLY A 130 -4.08 -10.66 6.99
CA GLY A 130 -5.40 -10.71 7.63
C GLY A 130 -6.06 -9.34 7.74
N ALA A 131 -7.38 -9.34 7.88
CA ALA A 131 -8.20 -8.13 7.90
C ALA A 131 -7.75 -7.11 8.97
N ASN A 132 -7.88 -5.83 8.64
CA ASN A 132 -7.57 -4.70 9.53
C ASN A 132 -6.10 -4.64 10.01
N ALA A 133 -5.19 -5.33 9.34
CA ALA A 133 -3.77 -5.19 9.63
C ALA A 133 -3.24 -3.83 9.14
N VAL A 134 -2.20 -3.33 9.80
CA VAL A 134 -1.50 -2.10 9.43
C VAL A 134 -0.03 -2.39 9.20
N ILE A 135 0.48 -2.01 8.03
CA ILE A 135 1.89 -2.15 7.66
C ILE A 135 2.49 -0.74 7.62
N LEU A 136 3.47 -0.49 8.49
CA LEU A 136 4.07 0.83 8.66
C LEU A 136 5.21 1.11 7.66
N PRO A 137 5.59 2.39 7.49
CA PRO A 137 6.67 2.78 6.59
C PRO A 137 7.99 2.06 6.88
N GLY A 138 8.67 1.63 5.81
CA GLY A 138 9.98 0.97 5.89
C GLY A 138 9.94 -0.53 6.15
N VAL A 139 8.76 -1.12 6.32
CA VAL A 139 8.63 -2.56 6.61
C VAL A 139 8.83 -3.39 5.35
N THR A 140 9.63 -4.45 5.47
CA THR A 140 9.73 -5.54 4.49
C THR A 140 9.08 -6.80 5.06
N ILE A 141 8.14 -7.42 4.32
CA ILE A 141 7.56 -8.72 4.64
C ILE A 141 8.15 -9.75 3.67
N GLY A 142 8.87 -10.73 4.22
CA GLY A 142 9.49 -11.80 3.45
C GLY A 142 8.46 -12.79 2.89
N ASN A 143 8.86 -13.49 1.83
CA ASN A 143 8.00 -14.43 1.09
C ASN A 143 7.41 -15.51 2.01
N HIS A 144 6.27 -16.07 1.58
CA HIS A 144 5.59 -17.18 2.25
C HIS A 144 5.32 -16.87 3.74
N SER A 145 4.74 -15.71 4.01
CA SER A 145 4.49 -15.25 5.38
C SER A 145 3.02 -14.89 5.60
N VAL A 146 2.62 -14.91 6.86
CA VAL A 146 1.26 -14.59 7.28
C VAL A 146 1.29 -13.46 8.31
N VAL A 147 0.50 -12.42 8.06
CA VAL A 147 0.20 -11.37 9.04
C VAL A 147 -1.22 -11.61 9.56
N ALA A 148 -1.36 -11.84 10.85
CA ALA A 148 -2.67 -12.05 11.46
C ALA A 148 -3.56 -10.80 11.40
N ALA A 149 -4.87 -11.00 11.44
CA ALA A 149 -5.85 -9.92 11.46
C ALA A 149 -5.61 -8.96 12.64
N GLY A 150 -5.78 -7.66 12.40
CA GLY A 150 -5.59 -6.62 13.41
C GLY A 150 -4.13 -6.37 13.84
N ALA A 151 -3.15 -7.02 13.23
CA ALA A 151 -1.75 -6.81 13.57
C ALA A 151 -1.23 -5.45 13.09
N VAL A 152 -0.34 -4.83 13.85
CA VAL A 152 0.40 -3.61 13.45
C VAL A 152 1.86 -3.98 13.27
N VAL A 153 2.28 -4.10 12.01
CA VAL A 153 3.65 -4.48 11.64
C VAL A 153 4.53 -3.24 11.62
N THR A 154 5.46 -3.18 12.56
CA THR A 154 6.37 -2.05 12.79
C THR A 154 7.82 -2.36 12.47
N LYS A 155 8.15 -3.62 12.15
CA LYS A 155 9.49 -4.12 11.85
C LYS A 155 9.40 -5.17 10.75
N ASP A 156 10.52 -5.43 10.10
CA ASP A 156 10.63 -6.46 9.08
C ASP A 156 10.17 -7.83 9.58
N VAL A 157 9.51 -8.56 8.70
CA VAL A 157 9.03 -9.93 8.91
C VAL A 157 9.92 -10.86 8.09
N PRO A 158 10.67 -11.77 8.70
CA PRO A 158 11.43 -12.78 7.98
C PRO A 158 10.52 -13.66 7.11
N PRO A 159 11.03 -14.23 5.99
CA PRO A 159 10.25 -15.18 5.23
C PRO A 159 9.83 -16.39 6.08
N HIS A 160 8.77 -17.06 5.64
CA HIS A 160 8.22 -18.26 6.32
C HIS A 160 7.77 -18.00 7.77
N SER A 161 7.19 -16.83 8.03
CA SER A 161 6.83 -16.43 9.39
C SER A 161 5.35 -16.09 9.52
N LEU A 162 4.74 -16.48 10.65
CA LEU A 162 3.46 -15.96 11.09
C LEU A 162 3.71 -14.89 12.17
N VAL A 163 3.18 -13.69 11.93
CA VAL A 163 3.26 -12.58 12.90
C VAL A 163 1.88 -12.12 13.34
N ALA A 164 1.76 -11.68 14.59
CA ALA A 164 0.50 -11.19 15.16
C ALA A 164 0.74 -10.16 16.27
N GLY A 165 -0.29 -9.37 16.58
CA GLY A 165 -0.32 -8.44 17.72
C GLY A 165 -0.01 -6.99 17.38
N VAL A 166 -0.04 -6.12 18.41
CA VAL A 166 0.24 -4.67 18.35
C VAL A 166 1.23 -4.32 19.44
N PRO A 167 2.50 -4.06 19.09
CA PRO A 167 3.12 -4.28 17.79
C PRO A 167 3.23 -5.77 17.44
N ALA A 168 3.25 -6.09 16.13
CA ALA A 168 3.34 -7.47 15.66
C ALA A 168 4.66 -8.13 16.07
N LYS A 169 4.56 -9.40 16.49
CA LYS A 169 5.70 -10.25 16.84
C LYS A 169 5.59 -11.59 16.11
N ILE A 170 6.73 -12.22 15.87
CA ILE A 170 6.77 -13.58 15.31
C ILE A 170 6.13 -14.54 16.31
N ILE A 171 5.11 -15.26 15.84
CA ILE A 171 4.40 -16.29 16.62
C ILE A 171 5.02 -17.64 16.36
N LYS A 172 5.34 -17.93 15.09
CA LYS A 172 5.98 -19.18 14.67
C LYS A 172 6.58 -19.07 13.27
N GLN A 173 7.44 -19.99 12.93
CA GLN A 173 7.84 -20.28 11.55
C GLN A 173 6.80 -21.21 10.90
N ILE A 174 6.61 -21.07 9.59
CA ILE A 174 5.62 -21.86 8.79
C ILE A 174 6.30 -22.46 7.55
#